data_133d896a0b84ec16c4052b18d83a1f24
#
_entry.id   133d896a0b84ec16c4052b18d83a1f24
#
_cell.length_a   1.000
_cell.length_b   1.000
_cell.length_c   1.000
_cell.angle_alpha   90.00
_cell.angle_beta   90.00
_cell.angle_gamma   90.00
#
_symmetry.space_group_name_H-M   'P 1'
#
loop_
_entity.id
_entity.type
_entity.pdbx_description
1 polymer ?
#
loop_
_entity_poly.entity_id
_entity_poly.type
_entity_poly.pdbx_seq_one_letter_code
_entity_poly.pdbx_strand_id
1 'polypeptide(L)'
;MHKGIRQSMAWLHSWTGLIFGWLVFAIFLMGSLSYYRHEINLWMQPPLAQFEIKQDVAIKTAYQYLQEHASDAKSWYLTVATPESPVNTMYWEKPDGSYGNATLDANTGQELKLSATEGGDFFYRFHYQLFGVPILIGRLVVSLAAFIMLIALISGIITHKKIFTDFFTLRTFKSQRSWLDFHNVSSVIALPFFLTVTFTGLAIFFYLYLPWGMQKLYPENPYQYFNDIRTKTVTESTTPHPAQNLPVEKLLAQLKQRWGNQTLATISVKNPNTNQAQITFIQQEDHSITRNQAQITLDATNAKVLGDTRNHSPIATLYAGVYGLHMATFAQPLLRLGLFFSGILGCVMIASGLLLWSLKRQLQNKNSKFHFGHYLVDRLNVATFVGLPCATLAYLYANRLFTVTATTVNYEIYSFFFVWLMSFIIALITKKQYLWQTQLGIFILLCI
;
A
#
# COMPACT_ATOMS: atom_id res chain seq x y z
N MET A 1 43.04 2.62 -16.01
CA MET A 1 43.18 3.07 -14.59
C MET A 1 42.19 2.29 -13.76
N HIS A 2 42.65 1.47 -12.84
CA HIS A 2 41.77 0.81 -11.86
C HIS A 2 41.15 1.89 -10.96
N LYS A 3 39.86 2.15 -11.12
CA LYS A 3 39.11 3.00 -10.19
C LYS A 3 39.01 2.26 -8.86
N GLY A 4 39.38 2.89 -7.75
CA GLY A 4 39.19 2.29 -6.43
C GLY A 4 37.71 2.00 -6.15
N ILE A 5 37.40 1.05 -5.26
CA ILE A 5 36.04 0.62 -4.90
C ILE A 5 35.10 1.82 -4.64
N ARG A 6 35.56 2.83 -3.91
CA ARG A 6 34.77 4.03 -3.61
C ARG A 6 34.35 4.81 -4.86
N GLN A 7 35.23 4.94 -5.86
CA GLN A 7 34.92 5.64 -7.10
C GLN A 7 33.89 4.88 -7.93
N SER A 8 33.99 3.54 -7.94
CA SER A 8 33.02 2.67 -8.60
C SER A 8 31.66 2.75 -7.92
N MET A 9 31.61 2.76 -6.59
CA MET A 9 30.37 2.91 -5.82
C MET A 9 29.75 4.31 -6.02
N ALA A 10 30.54 5.38 -6.07
CA ALA A 10 30.05 6.72 -6.38
C ALA A 10 29.46 6.83 -7.80
N TRP A 11 30.08 6.15 -8.75
CA TRP A 11 29.54 6.05 -10.11
C TRP A 11 28.21 5.28 -10.11
N LEU A 12 28.17 4.11 -9.48
CA LEU A 12 26.97 3.27 -9.36
C LEU A 12 25.83 4.04 -8.70
N HIS A 13 26.09 4.66 -7.54
CA HIS A 13 25.12 5.49 -6.82
C HIS A 13 24.54 6.61 -7.69
N SER A 14 25.38 7.32 -8.43
CA SER A 14 24.95 8.44 -9.27
C SER A 14 24.06 8.00 -10.43
N TRP A 15 24.37 6.86 -11.08
CA TRP A 15 23.61 6.37 -12.21
C TRP A 15 22.32 5.65 -11.81
N THR A 16 22.37 4.82 -10.76
CA THR A 16 21.16 4.19 -10.22
C THR A 16 20.18 5.24 -9.72
N GLY A 17 20.67 6.26 -8.99
CA GLY A 17 19.86 7.38 -8.54
C GLY A 17 19.25 8.19 -9.69
N LEU A 18 19.99 8.42 -10.78
CA LEU A 18 19.46 9.16 -11.93
C LEU A 18 18.37 8.38 -12.67
N ILE A 19 18.63 7.11 -13.00
CA ILE A 19 17.70 6.33 -13.85
C ILE A 19 16.40 6.01 -13.15
N PHE A 20 16.46 5.65 -11.87
CA PHE A 20 15.30 5.20 -11.11
C PHE A 20 14.73 6.24 -10.13
N GLY A 21 15.44 7.35 -9.91
CA GLY A 21 15.08 8.31 -8.84
C GLY A 21 13.67 8.86 -8.96
N TRP A 22 13.17 9.21 -10.15
CA TRP A 22 11.82 9.71 -10.32
C TRP A 22 10.76 8.65 -9.99
N LEU A 23 10.98 7.40 -10.40
CA LEU A 23 10.10 6.28 -10.08
C LEU A 23 10.12 5.99 -8.57
N VAL A 24 11.31 5.94 -7.97
CA VAL A 24 11.46 5.72 -6.52
C VAL A 24 10.83 6.87 -5.72
N PHE A 25 10.93 8.12 -6.19
CA PHE A 25 10.23 9.26 -5.58
C PHE A 25 8.72 9.05 -5.59
N ALA A 26 8.14 8.65 -6.73
CA ALA A 26 6.71 8.38 -6.83
C ALA A 26 6.29 7.25 -5.88
N ILE A 27 7.05 6.14 -5.85
CA ILE A 27 6.79 5.02 -4.93
C ILE A 27 6.85 5.47 -3.47
N PHE A 28 7.85 6.29 -3.08
CA PHE A 28 7.97 6.80 -1.71
C PHE A 28 6.82 7.75 -1.33
N LEU A 29 6.44 8.66 -2.23
CA LEU A 29 5.32 9.57 -1.98
C LEU A 29 4.02 8.80 -1.79
N MET A 30 3.71 7.86 -2.69
CA MET A 30 2.49 7.05 -2.61
C MET A 30 2.49 6.15 -1.38
N GLY A 31 3.63 5.55 -1.02
CA GLY A 31 3.79 4.77 0.21
C GLY A 31 3.62 5.61 1.48
N SER A 32 4.12 6.86 1.47
CA SER A 32 3.92 7.78 2.60
C SER A 32 2.43 8.13 2.79
N LEU A 33 1.71 8.44 1.72
CA LEU A 33 0.27 8.69 1.77
C LEU A 33 -0.51 7.45 2.25
N SER A 34 -0.02 6.26 1.96
CA SER A 34 -0.66 5.00 2.36
C SER A 34 -0.72 4.78 3.87
N TYR A 35 0.12 5.46 4.67
CA TYR A 35 0.00 5.46 6.13
C TYR A 35 -1.33 6.04 6.62
N TYR A 36 -1.95 6.92 5.83
CA TYR A 36 -3.24 7.55 6.13
C TYR A 36 -4.35 7.09 5.18
N ARG A 37 -4.21 5.88 4.63
CA ARG A 37 -5.17 5.29 3.67
C ARG A 37 -6.61 5.31 4.19
N HIS A 38 -6.82 4.92 5.44
CA HIS A 38 -8.15 4.85 6.04
C HIS A 38 -8.75 6.23 6.26
N GLU A 39 -7.98 7.18 6.76
CA GLU A 39 -8.41 8.56 6.96
C GLU A 39 -8.74 9.23 5.62
N ILE A 40 -7.96 8.94 4.57
CA ILE A 40 -8.25 9.43 3.22
C ILE A 40 -9.56 8.81 2.71
N ASN A 41 -9.80 7.50 2.93
CA ASN A 41 -11.05 6.85 2.56
C ASN A 41 -12.26 7.52 3.22
N LEU A 42 -12.20 7.76 4.52
CA LEU A 42 -13.26 8.44 5.28
C LEU A 42 -13.44 9.90 4.81
N TRP A 43 -12.34 10.60 4.54
CA TRP A 43 -12.41 11.96 4.02
C TRP A 43 -13.06 12.01 2.64
N MET A 44 -12.78 11.05 1.77
CA MET A 44 -13.38 10.96 0.43
C MET A 44 -14.83 10.47 0.45
N GLN A 45 -15.28 9.86 1.54
CA GLN A 45 -16.66 9.40 1.76
C GLN A 45 -17.22 9.95 3.10
N PRO A 46 -17.48 11.27 3.23
CA PRO A 46 -17.88 11.90 4.49
C PRO A 46 -19.07 11.27 5.22
N PRO A 47 -20.09 10.71 4.53
CA PRO A 47 -21.21 10.07 5.22
C PRO A 47 -20.76 8.96 6.17
N LEU A 48 -19.63 8.30 5.89
CA LEU A 48 -19.11 7.19 6.70
C LEU A 48 -18.50 7.64 8.04
N ALA A 49 -18.06 8.88 8.17
CA ALA A 49 -17.42 9.38 9.38
C ALA A 49 -18.37 9.54 10.59
N GLN A 50 -19.66 9.33 10.40
CA GLN A 50 -20.70 9.56 11.42
C GLN A 50 -21.20 8.27 12.09
N PHE A 51 -20.68 7.10 11.70
CA PHE A 51 -21.16 5.81 12.21
C PHE A 51 -20.42 5.37 13.48
N GLU A 52 -21.18 5.14 14.55
CA GLU A 52 -20.71 4.38 15.72
C GLU A 52 -20.90 2.89 15.46
N ILE A 53 -19.87 2.08 15.64
CA ILE A 53 -19.86 0.65 15.30
C ILE A 53 -20.07 -0.21 16.53
N LYS A 54 -21.13 -1.02 16.50
CA LYS A 54 -21.36 -2.15 17.42
C LYS A 54 -21.16 -3.46 16.64
N GLN A 55 -20.01 -4.07 16.77
CA GLN A 55 -19.60 -5.19 15.91
C GLN A 55 -20.57 -6.36 15.94
N ASP A 56 -21.14 -6.72 17.11
CA ASP A 56 -22.13 -7.80 17.19
C ASP A 56 -23.40 -7.50 16.37
N VAL A 57 -23.83 -6.24 16.36
CA VAL A 57 -24.96 -5.78 15.53
C VAL A 57 -24.59 -5.83 14.06
N ALA A 58 -23.41 -5.31 13.73
CA ALA A 58 -22.89 -5.28 12.36
C ALA A 58 -22.81 -6.68 11.73
N ILE A 59 -22.31 -7.66 12.50
CA ILE A 59 -22.22 -9.05 12.03
C ILE A 59 -23.62 -9.66 11.84
N LYS A 60 -24.52 -9.43 12.79
CA LYS A 60 -25.88 -9.97 12.72
C LYS A 60 -26.64 -9.44 11.51
N THR A 61 -26.65 -8.13 11.30
CA THR A 61 -27.35 -7.50 10.17
C THR A 61 -26.80 -7.96 8.82
N ALA A 62 -25.47 -8.07 8.71
CA ALA A 62 -24.83 -8.55 7.49
C ALA A 62 -25.12 -10.04 7.21
N TYR A 63 -25.10 -10.88 8.25
CA TYR A 63 -25.42 -12.30 8.10
C TYR A 63 -26.89 -12.51 7.70
N GLN A 64 -27.81 -11.75 8.27
CA GLN A 64 -29.23 -11.77 7.90
C GLN A 64 -29.42 -11.34 6.43
N TYR A 65 -28.77 -10.26 6.02
CA TYR A 65 -28.81 -9.83 4.63
C TYR A 65 -28.36 -10.92 3.65
N LEU A 66 -27.23 -11.62 3.96
CA LEU A 66 -26.72 -12.70 3.13
C LEU A 66 -27.66 -13.92 3.11
N GLN A 67 -28.33 -14.22 4.21
CA GLN A 67 -29.34 -15.28 4.27
C GLN A 67 -30.55 -14.97 3.39
N GLU A 68 -30.96 -13.68 3.31
CA GLU A 68 -32.14 -13.26 2.52
C GLU A 68 -31.81 -13.11 1.03
N HIS A 69 -30.61 -12.61 0.68
CA HIS A 69 -30.29 -12.21 -0.70
C HIS A 69 -29.29 -13.15 -1.40
N ALA A 70 -28.68 -14.07 -0.68
CA ALA A 70 -27.64 -14.96 -1.20
C ALA A 70 -27.72 -16.38 -0.60
N SER A 71 -28.92 -16.87 -0.31
CA SER A 71 -29.14 -18.17 0.36
C SER A 71 -28.66 -19.37 -0.46
N ASP A 72 -28.64 -19.26 -1.79
CA ASP A 72 -28.21 -20.25 -2.77
C ASP A 72 -26.74 -20.10 -3.20
N ALA A 73 -26.01 -19.14 -2.65
CA ALA A 73 -24.63 -18.87 -3.01
C ALA A 73 -23.69 -20.02 -2.64
N LYS A 74 -22.58 -20.18 -3.40
CA LYS A 74 -21.50 -21.13 -3.08
C LYS A 74 -20.66 -20.68 -1.91
N SER A 75 -20.50 -19.37 -1.73
CA SER A 75 -19.72 -18.78 -0.66
C SER A 75 -20.13 -17.35 -0.34
N TRP A 76 -19.94 -16.94 0.91
CA TRP A 76 -20.10 -15.56 1.37
C TRP A 76 -18.78 -15.04 1.92
N TYR A 77 -18.52 -13.76 1.67
CA TYR A 77 -17.37 -13.02 2.17
C TYR A 77 -17.86 -11.71 2.76
N LEU A 78 -17.64 -11.51 4.03
CA LEU A 78 -18.01 -10.32 4.79
C LEU A 78 -16.76 -9.68 5.36
N THR A 79 -16.45 -8.45 4.97
CA THR A 79 -15.55 -7.58 5.72
C THR A 79 -16.39 -6.85 6.76
N VAL A 80 -16.09 -7.13 8.03
CA VAL A 80 -16.85 -6.59 9.16
C VAL A 80 -16.47 -5.13 9.39
N ALA A 81 -17.48 -4.31 9.66
CA ALA A 81 -17.28 -2.90 9.96
C ALA A 81 -16.36 -2.70 11.19
N THR A 82 -15.46 -1.74 11.07
CA THR A 82 -14.54 -1.27 12.11
C THR A 82 -14.59 0.26 12.20
N PRO A 83 -14.05 0.89 13.24
CA PRO A 83 -13.98 2.34 13.31
C PRO A 83 -13.24 2.98 12.12
N GLU A 84 -12.25 2.30 11.54
CA GLU A 84 -11.49 2.74 10.37
C GLU A 84 -12.25 2.54 9.05
N SER A 85 -13.19 1.58 9.02
CA SER A 85 -14.06 1.28 7.88
C SER A 85 -15.45 0.97 8.38
N PRO A 86 -16.31 1.98 8.62
CA PRO A 86 -17.53 1.85 9.40
C PRO A 86 -18.74 1.25 8.64
N VAL A 87 -18.47 0.40 7.67
CA VAL A 87 -19.49 -0.30 6.88
C VAL A 87 -19.16 -1.77 6.73
N ASN A 88 -20.19 -2.59 6.63
CA ASN A 88 -20.05 -3.97 6.21
C ASN A 88 -19.95 -4.00 4.68
N THR A 89 -18.86 -4.52 4.16
CA THR A 89 -18.72 -4.79 2.71
C THR A 89 -18.77 -6.29 2.50
N MET A 90 -19.62 -6.74 1.63
CA MET A 90 -19.79 -8.16 1.36
C MET A 90 -19.86 -8.46 -0.13
N TYR A 91 -19.48 -9.67 -0.48
CA TYR A 91 -19.68 -10.28 -1.78
C TYR A 91 -19.93 -11.76 -1.62
N TRP A 92 -20.62 -12.34 -2.59
CA TRP A 92 -20.97 -13.75 -2.60
C TRP A 92 -20.85 -14.33 -4.00
N GLU A 93 -20.41 -15.58 -4.08
CA GLU A 93 -20.30 -16.32 -5.32
C GLU A 93 -21.63 -17.00 -5.62
N LYS A 94 -22.26 -16.62 -6.73
CA LYS A 94 -23.52 -17.23 -7.18
C LYS A 94 -23.27 -18.62 -7.77
N PRO A 95 -24.35 -19.45 -7.94
CA PRO A 95 -24.22 -20.77 -8.55
C PRO A 95 -23.60 -20.79 -9.95
N ASP A 96 -23.80 -19.72 -10.74
CA ASP A 96 -23.25 -19.56 -12.09
C ASP A 96 -21.77 -19.09 -12.10
N GLY A 97 -21.16 -18.85 -10.91
CA GLY A 97 -19.80 -18.38 -10.76
C GLY A 97 -19.64 -16.86 -10.85
N SER A 98 -20.72 -16.12 -11.12
CA SER A 98 -20.70 -14.65 -11.01
C SER A 98 -20.71 -14.21 -9.55
N TYR A 99 -20.37 -12.93 -9.30
CA TYR A 99 -20.35 -12.36 -7.95
C TYR A 99 -21.46 -11.32 -7.79
N GLY A 100 -22.16 -11.41 -6.64
CA GLY A 100 -22.95 -10.30 -6.11
C GLY A 100 -22.13 -9.56 -5.05
N ASN A 101 -22.47 -8.29 -4.80
CA ASN A 101 -21.87 -7.49 -3.74
C ASN A 101 -22.90 -6.55 -3.12
N ALA A 102 -22.65 -6.14 -1.88
CA ALA A 102 -23.40 -5.11 -1.18
C ALA A 102 -22.53 -4.41 -0.15
N THR A 103 -22.84 -3.16 0.15
CA THR A 103 -22.28 -2.40 1.26
C THR A 103 -23.42 -1.98 2.17
N LEU A 104 -23.35 -2.34 3.45
CA LEU A 104 -24.41 -2.08 4.39
C LEU A 104 -23.97 -1.13 5.50
N ASP A 105 -24.90 -0.30 5.94
CA ASP A 105 -24.82 0.34 7.24
C ASP A 105 -24.67 -0.72 8.33
N ALA A 106 -23.64 -0.58 9.16
CA ALA A 106 -23.26 -1.57 10.15
C ALA A 106 -24.31 -1.75 11.25
N ASN A 107 -25.13 -0.73 11.55
CA ASN A 107 -26.08 -0.75 12.64
C ASN A 107 -27.49 -1.12 12.17
N THR A 108 -27.90 -0.66 10.98
CA THR A 108 -29.27 -0.86 10.47
C THR A 108 -29.37 -2.02 9.49
N GLY A 109 -28.27 -2.44 8.88
CA GLY A 109 -28.26 -3.45 7.82
C GLY A 109 -28.84 -2.95 6.47
N GLN A 110 -29.14 -1.66 6.36
CA GLN A 110 -29.62 -1.08 5.12
C GLN A 110 -28.49 -0.96 4.09
N GLU A 111 -28.80 -1.26 2.86
CA GLU A 111 -27.84 -1.11 1.76
C GLU A 111 -27.53 0.36 1.51
N LEU A 112 -26.24 0.67 1.54
CA LEU A 112 -25.74 2.01 1.30
C LEU A 112 -25.28 2.16 -0.16
N LYS A 113 -25.83 3.15 -0.84
CA LYS A 113 -25.32 3.59 -2.14
C LYS A 113 -24.22 4.62 -1.92
N LEU A 114 -23.00 4.12 -1.69
CA LEU A 114 -21.85 4.99 -1.50
C LEU A 114 -21.31 5.48 -2.85
N SER A 115 -20.63 6.61 -2.78
CA SER A 115 -19.81 7.11 -3.89
C SER A 115 -18.76 6.08 -4.29
N ALA A 116 -18.72 5.73 -5.56
CA ALA A 116 -17.62 4.96 -6.08
C ALA A 116 -16.36 5.82 -6.05
N THR A 117 -15.40 5.48 -5.18
CA THR A 117 -14.07 6.11 -5.13
C THR A 117 -13.02 5.05 -4.88
N GLU A 118 -11.82 5.26 -5.44
CA GLU A 118 -10.64 4.45 -5.06
C GLU A 118 -10.05 4.88 -3.71
N GLY A 119 -10.41 6.07 -3.22
CA GLY A 119 -9.98 6.54 -1.91
C GLY A 119 -8.46 6.54 -1.73
N GLY A 120 -8.02 6.28 -0.52
CA GLY A 120 -6.61 6.09 -0.19
C GLY A 120 -6.02 4.80 -0.76
N ASP A 121 -6.87 3.86 -1.21
CA ASP A 121 -6.44 2.61 -1.86
C ASP A 121 -5.77 2.86 -3.21
N PHE A 122 -6.07 3.97 -3.89
CA PHE A 122 -5.36 4.41 -5.07
C PHE A 122 -3.86 4.60 -4.80
N PHE A 123 -3.49 5.32 -3.73
CA PHE A 123 -2.10 5.56 -3.36
C PHE A 123 -1.40 4.26 -2.96
N TYR A 124 -2.08 3.43 -2.18
CA TYR A 124 -1.57 2.13 -1.77
C TYR A 124 -1.30 1.21 -2.96
N ARG A 125 -2.25 1.06 -3.89
CA ARG A 125 -2.06 0.25 -5.11
C ARG A 125 -0.95 0.81 -5.99
N PHE A 126 -0.90 2.14 -6.18
CA PHE A 126 0.16 2.78 -6.95
C PHE A 126 1.54 2.47 -6.36
N HIS A 127 1.66 2.49 -5.02
CA HIS A 127 2.92 2.19 -4.32
C HIS A 127 3.48 0.82 -4.67
N TYR A 128 2.67 -0.24 -4.64
CA TYR A 128 3.20 -1.61 -4.73
C TYR A 128 3.02 -2.29 -6.08
N GLN A 129 2.23 -1.74 -6.99
CA GLN A 129 1.99 -2.33 -8.33
C GLN A 129 1.79 -1.32 -9.44
N LEU A 130 1.99 -0.03 -9.17
CA LEU A 130 1.67 1.08 -10.08
C LEU A 130 0.17 1.10 -10.44
N PHE A 131 -0.22 2.00 -11.33
CA PHE A 131 -1.60 2.10 -11.81
C PHE A 131 -1.64 2.16 -13.33
N GLY A 132 -2.66 1.52 -13.95
CA GLY A 132 -2.80 1.51 -15.41
C GLY A 132 -1.89 0.53 -16.15
N VAL A 133 -1.15 -0.33 -15.44
CA VAL A 133 -0.31 -1.40 -16.01
C VAL A 133 -0.76 -2.78 -15.49
N PRO A 134 -0.51 -3.87 -16.23
CA PRO A 134 -0.80 -5.22 -15.72
C PRO A 134 -0.12 -5.45 -14.36
N ILE A 135 -0.87 -6.01 -13.40
CA ILE A 135 -0.46 -6.16 -12.00
C ILE A 135 0.92 -6.80 -11.85
N LEU A 136 1.18 -7.90 -12.57
CA LEU A 136 2.47 -8.60 -12.50
C LEU A 136 3.62 -7.69 -12.96
N ILE A 137 3.44 -6.97 -14.05
CA ILE A 137 4.45 -6.04 -14.60
C ILE A 137 4.68 -4.90 -13.61
N GLY A 138 3.62 -4.31 -13.07
CA GLY A 138 3.73 -3.23 -12.08
C GLY A 138 4.51 -3.68 -10.84
N ARG A 139 4.20 -4.85 -10.28
CA ARG A 139 4.93 -5.42 -9.14
C ARG A 139 6.41 -5.71 -9.44
N LEU A 140 6.72 -6.24 -10.62
CA LEU A 140 8.11 -6.46 -11.04
C LEU A 140 8.89 -5.15 -11.20
N VAL A 141 8.27 -4.12 -11.78
CA VAL A 141 8.88 -2.79 -11.92
C VAL A 141 9.13 -2.15 -10.56
N VAL A 142 8.17 -2.21 -9.63
CA VAL A 142 8.34 -1.72 -8.25
C VAL A 142 9.42 -2.50 -7.52
N SER A 143 9.46 -3.83 -7.66
CA SER A 143 10.50 -4.68 -7.06
C SER A 143 11.89 -4.32 -7.60
N LEU A 144 12.01 -4.10 -8.92
CA LEU A 144 13.26 -3.65 -9.54
C LEU A 144 13.68 -2.27 -9.00
N ALA A 145 12.74 -1.33 -8.87
CA ALA A 145 13.01 -0.01 -8.30
C ALA A 145 13.48 -0.11 -6.83
N ALA A 146 12.87 -0.98 -6.03
CA ALA A 146 13.29 -1.24 -4.65
C ALA A 146 14.68 -1.89 -4.59
N PHE A 147 14.99 -2.82 -5.48
CA PHE A 147 16.32 -3.43 -5.58
C PHE A 147 17.40 -2.39 -5.94
N ILE A 148 17.12 -1.54 -6.91
CA ILE A 148 18.00 -0.43 -7.29
C ILE A 148 18.14 0.58 -6.14
N MET A 149 17.07 0.86 -5.40
CA MET A 149 17.13 1.72 -4.22
C MET A 149 18.05 1.12 -3.15
N LEU A 150 17.97 -0.21 -2.90
CA LEU A 150 18.87 -0.87 -1.96
C LEU A 150 20.34 -0.74 -2.39
N ILE A 151 20.63 -0.93 -3.68
CA ILE A 151 21.97 -0.70 -4.26
C ILE A 151 22.40 0.75 -4.05
N ALA A 152 21.50 1.72 -4.27
CA ALA A 152 21.79 3.14 -4.09
C ALA A 152 22.10 3.46 -2.62
N LEU A 153 21.34 2.92 -1.67
CA LEU A 153 21.61 3.09 -0.23
C LEU A 153 22.97 2.53 0.18
N ILE A 154 23.26 1.28 -0.19
CA ILE A 154 24.54 0.62 0.14
C ILE A 154 25.72 1.35 -0.50
N SER A 155 25.63 1.67 -1.77
CA SER A 155 26.68 2.38 -2.50
C SER A 155 26.89 3.80 -1.98
N GLY A 156 25.82 4.47 -1.52
CA GLY A 156 25.87 5.77 -0.86
C GLY A 156 26.66 5.71 0.45
N ILE A 157 26.37 4.73 1.32
CA ILE A 157 27.10 4.50 2.57
C ILE A 157 28.59 4.27 2.30
N ILE A 158 28.95 3.40 1.35
CA ILE A 158 30.34 3.09 1.00
C ILE A 158 31.06 4.33 0.41
N THR A 159 30.34 5.15 -0.32
CA THR A 159 30.91 6.36 -0.95
C THR A 159 31.26 7.42 0.10
N HIS A 160 30.46 7.57 1.14
CA HIS A 160 30.55 8.66 2.10
C HIS A 160 31.32 8.25 3.39
N LYS A 161 32.67 8.41 3.38
CA LYS A 161 33.54 8.00 4.49
C LYS A 161 33.23 8.64 5.85
N LYS A 162 32.66 9.86 5.85
CA LYS A 162 32.40 10.66 7.04
C LYS A 162 30.90 10.86 7.29
N ILE A 163 30.10 9.84 7.00
CA ILE A 163 28.65 9.93 7.00
C ILE A 163 28.07 10.50 8.32
N PHE A 164 28.63 10.12 9.48
CA PHE A 164 28.17 10.61 10.78
C PHE A 164 28.83 11.93 11.21
N THR A 165 30.08 12.19 10.82
CA THR A 165 30.75 13.47 11.17
C THR A 165 30.23 14.61 10.32
N ASP A 166 29.99 14.38 9.04
CA ASP A 166 29.44 15.40 8.14
C ASP A 166 27.92 15.59 8.33
N PHE A 167 27.25 14.68 9.06
CA PHE A 167 25.85 14.84 9.45
C PHE A 167 25.57 16.14 10.21
N PHE A 168 26.48 16.55 11.10
CA PHE A 168 26.34 17.79 11.88
C PHE A 168 26.77 19.06 11.14
N THR A 169 27.18 18.94 9.87
CA THR A 169 27.64 20.08 9.06
C THR A 169 26.65 20.43 7.97
N LEU A 170 25.68 21.30 8.27
CA LEU A 170 24.77 21.87 7.26
C LEU A 170 25.23 23.28 6.88
N ARG A 171 25.93 23.40 5.75
CA ARG A 171 26.38 24.69 5.21
C ARG A 171 25.28 25.28 4.33
N THR A 172 24.54 26.23 4.84
CA THR A 172 23.48 26.92 4.09
C THR A 172 24.06 27.90 3.05
N PHE A 173 23.32 28.13 1.97
CA PHE A 173 23.64 29.14 0.93
C PHE A 173 25.01 29.00 0.24
N LYS A 174 25.59 27.79 0.21
CA LYS A 174 26.85 27.46 -0.47
C LYS A 174 26.68 26.68 -1.79
N SER A 175 25.57 26.92 -2.49
CA SER A 175 25.27 26.29 -3.79
C SER A 175 25.40 24.74 -3.76
N GLN A 176 26.29 24.13 -4.54
CA GLN A 176 26.45 22.67 -4.63
C GLN A 176 26.72 21.99 -3.27
N ARG A 177 27.50 22.65 -2.39
CA ARG A 177 27.82 22.10 -1.05
C ARG A 177 26.60 22.04 -0.16
N SER A 178 25.72 23.04 -0.20
CA SER A 178 24.46 23.02 0.55
C SER A 178 23.57 21.85 0.13
N TRP A 179 23.44 21.59 -1.17
CA TRP A 179 22.67 20.46 -1.66
C TRP A 179 23.28 19.10 -1.28
N LEU A 180 24.62 19.01 -1.27
CA LEU A 180 25.32 17.80 -0.79
C LEU A 180 25.08 17.57 0.69
N ASP A 181 25.26 18.59 1.53
CA ASP A 181 25.04 18.50 2.96
C ASP A 181 23.56 18.16 3.26
N PHE A 182 22.62 18.77 2.55
CA PHE A 182 21.19 18.50 2.69
C PHE A 182 20.83 17.07 2.29
N HIS A 183 21.38 16.57 1.19
CA HIS A 183 21.21 15.18 0.77
C HIS A 183 21.77 14.22 1.83
N ASN A 184 22.95 14.48 2.37
CA ASN A 184 23.55 13.67 3.42
C ASN A 184 22.70 13.66 4.69
N VAL A 185 22.29 14.84 5.18
CA VAL A 185 21.50 14.96 6.40
C VAL A 185 20.16 14.23 6.24
N SER A 186 19.45 14.46 5.15
CA SER A 186 18.17 13.78 4.89
C SER A 186 18.32 12.26 4.74
N SER A 187 19.46 11.81 4.17
CA SER A 187 19.76 10.38 4.03
C SER A 187 20.04 9.70 5.37
N VAL A 188 20.79 10.36 6.26
CA VAL A 188 21.26 9.75 7.52
C VAL A 188 20.18 9.73 8.60
N ILE A 189 19.34 10.79 8.69
CA ILE A 189 18.28 10.89 9.69
C ILE A 189 17.37 9.66 9.67
N ALA A 190 16.94 9.23 8.50
CA ALA A 190 16.00 8.12 8.35
C ALA A 190 16.65 6.87 7.70
N LEU A 191 17.98 6.74 7.74
CA LEU A 191 18.69 5.62 7.13
C LEU A 191 18.20 4.24 7.60
N PRO A 192 17.98 3.99 8.90
CA PRO A 192 17.44 2.71 9.36
C PRO A 192 16.04 2.44 8.76
N PHE A 193 15.18 3.46 8.70
CA PHE A 193 13.87 3.35 8.08
C PHE A 193 14.00 3.01 6.59
N PHE A 194 14.84 3.71 5.83
CA PHE A 194 15.01 3.45 4.39
C PHE A 194 15.51 2.03 4.12
N LEU A 195 16.49 1.56 4.89
CA LEU A 195 16.99 0.18 4.77
C LEU A 195 15.90 -0.84 5.10
N THR A 196 15.15 -0.62 6.18
CA THR A 196 14.08 -1.52 6.62
C THR A 196 12.97 -1.60 5.58
N VAL A 197 12.39 -0.47 5.14
CA VAL A 197 11.24 -0.50 4.20
C VAL A 197 11.67 -1.01 2.83
N THR A 198 12.88 -0.68 2.37
CA THR A 198 13.39 -1.17 1.08
C THR A 198 13.62 -2.67 1.11
N PHE A 199 14.29 -3.18 2.15
CA PHE A 199 14.58 -4.62 2.29
C PHE A 199 13.29 -5.43 2.49
N THR A 200 12.40 -4.97 3.38
CA THR A 200 11.14 -5.69 3.64
C THR A 200 10.19 -5.65 2.46
N GLY A 201 10.14 -4.55 1.70
CA GLY A 201 9.38 -4.46 0.44
C GLY A 201 9.87 -5.47 -0.59
N LEU A 202 11.19 -5.65 -0.73
CA LEU A 202 11.75 -6.70 -1.56
C LEU A 202 11.37 -8.10 -1.02
N ALA A 203 11.51 -8.33 0.27
CA ALA A 203 11.22 -9.63 0.87
C ALA A 203 9.73 -10.04 0.73
N ILE A 204 8.80 -9.08 0.73
CA ILE A 204 7.37 -9.37 0.50
C ILE A 204 7.12 -10.00 -0.87
N PHE A 205 7.82 -9.54 -1.89
CA PHE A 205 7.64 -9.99 -3.27
C PHE A 205 8.65 -11.04 -3.73
N PHE A 206 9.44 -11.64 -2.81
CA PHE A 206 10.46 -12.61 -3.20
C PHE A 206 9.92 -13.75 -4.06
N TYR A 207 8.68 -14.15 -3.85
CA TYR A 207 8.01 -15.22 -4.59
C TYR A 207 7.77 -14.88 -6.08
N LEU A 208 7.79 -13.61 -6.46
CA LEU A 208 7.63 -13.18 -7.87
C LEU A 208 8.94 -13.31 -8.65
N TYR A 209 10.07 -13.00 -8.05
CA TYR A 209 11.36 -13.00 -8.75
C TYR A 209 12.28 -14.15 -8.35
N LEU A 210 11.92 -14.93 -7.30
CA LEU A 210 12.59 -16.15 -6.88
C LEU A 210 11.58 -17.32 -6.74
N PRO A 211 10.79 -17.66 -7.79
CA PRO A 211 9.71 -18.63 -7.67
C PRO A 211 10.18 -20.09 -7.59
N TRP A 212 11.45 -20.37 -7.90
CA TRP A 212 11.96 -21.73 -8.09
C TRP A 212 11.78 -22.63 -6.88
N GLY A 213 11.94 -22.11 -5.67
CA GLY A 213 11.72 -22.88 -4.44
C GLY A 213 10.28 -23.40 -4.33
N MET A 214 9.31 -22.52 -4.54
CA MET A 214 7.89 -22.87 -4.50
C MET A 214 7.50 -23.79 -5.65
N GLN A 215 7.99 -23.53 -6.87
CA GLN A 215 7.74 -24.37 -8.04
C GLN A 215 8.30 -25.79 -7.86
N LYS A 216 9.45 -25.95 -7.20
CA LYS A 216 10.04 -27.26 -6.91
C LYS A 216 9.28 -28.03 -5.83
N LEU A 217 8.80 -27.33 -4.79
CA LEU A 217 8.06 -27.96 -3.68
C LEU A 217 6.60 -28.21 -4.02
N TYR A 218 6.02 -27.38 -4.87
CA TYR A 218 4.61 -27.43 -5.28
C TYR A 218 4.49 -27.33 -6.81
N PRO A 219 4.86 -28.41 -7.57
CA PRO A 219 4.92 -28.33 -9.03
C PRO A 219 3.57 -28.03 -9.70
N GLU A 220 2.46 -28.55 -9.12
CA GLU A 220 1.13 -28.38 -9.67
C GLU A 220 0.50 -27.02 -9.31
N ASN A 221 0.79 -26.52 -8.11
CA ASN A 221 0.28 -25.22 -7.63
C ASN A 221 1.28 -24.53 -6.70
N PRO A 222 2.18 -23.69 -7.22
CA PRO A 222 3.18 -22.97 -6.40
C PRO A 222 2.58 -22.10 -5.29
N TYR A 223 1.33 -21.65 -5.44
CA TYR A 223 0.63 -20.85 -4.44
C TYR A 223 0.11 -21.69 -3.26
N GLN A 224 0.13 -23.03 -3.36
CA GLN A 224 -0.20 -23.93 -2.25
C GLN A 224 0.67 -23.66 -1.01
N TYR A 225 1.90 -23.21 -1.19
CA TYR A 225 2.78 -22.74 -0.13
C TYR A 225 2.07 -21.79 0.87
N PHE A 226 1.33 -20.81 0.35
CA PHE A 226 0.62 -19.84 1.21
C PHE A 226 -0.55 -20.46 1.98
N ASN A 227 -1.12 -21.55 1.47
CA ASN A 227 -2.16 -22.28 2.20
C ASN A 227 -1.55 -23.19 3.29
N ASP A 228 -0.40 -23.79 3.01
CA ASP A 228 0.26 -24.72 3.93
C ASP A 228 0.92 -24.05 5.12
N ILE A 229 1.38 -22.79 4.97
CA ILE A 229 1.85 -21.99 6.12
C ILE A 229 0.69 -21.44 6.98
N ARG A 230 -0.54 -21.38 6.41
CA ARG A 230 -1.79 -21.16 7.15
C ARG A 230 -2.37 -22.52 7.46
N THR A 231 -2.99 -22.76 8.56
CA THR A 231 -3.41 -24.07 9.07
C THR A 231 -4.35 -24.84 8.15
N LYS A 232 -4.18 -26.15 8.11
CA LYS A 232 -5.07 -27.07 7.38
C LYS A 232 -6.46 -27.10 8.02
N THR A 233 -7.49 -26.80 7.24
CA THR A 233 -8.88 -27.12 7.56
C THR A 233 -9.17 -28.54 7.11
N VAL A 234 -9.64 -29.40 8.00
CA VAL A 234 -10.05 -30.76 7.65
C VAL A 234 -11.42 -30.68 6.98
N THR A 235 -11.50 -31.04 5.73
CA THR A 235 -12.76 -31.16 5.00
C THR A 235 -13.12 -32.65 4.89
N GLU A 236 -14.19 -33.07 5.53
CA GLU A 236 -14.76 -34.39 5.26
C GLU A 236 -15.50 -34.34 3.92
N SER A 237 -15.13 -35.26 3.01
CA SER A 237 -15.75 -35.33 1.69
C SER A 237 -17.06 -36.12 1.79
N THR A 238 -18.15 -35.41 1.94
CA THR A 238 -19.52 -35.96 1.84
C THR A 238 -20.26 -35.26 0.70
N THR A 239 -21.34 -35.82 0.19
CA THR A 239 -22.17 -35.15 -0.82
C THR A 239 -22.92 -33.98 -0.17
N PRO A 240 -22.91 -32.74 -0.74
CA PRO A 240 -23.66 -31.63 -0.16
C PRO A 240 -25.17 -31.90 -0.18
N HIS A 241 -25.84 -31.74 0.96
CA HIS A 241 -27.29 -31.79 1.08
C HIS A 241 -27.79 -30.48 1.71
N PRO A 242 -28.98 -30.01 1.38
CA PRO A 242 -29.60 -28.86 2.07
C PRO A 242 -29.65 -29.09 3.58
N ALA A 243 -29.13 -28.10 4.32
CA ALA A 243 -29.17 -28.08 5.78
C ALA A 243 -29.17 -26.63 6.25
N GLN A 244 -29.87 -26.36 7.35
CA GLN A 244 -29.96 -25.00 7.85
C GLN A 244 -28.71 -24.65 8.69
N ASN A 245 -28.11 -23.50 8.40
CA ASN A 245 -27.05 -22.91 9.24
C ASN A 245 -27.64 -22.55 10.62
N LEU A 246 -26.81 -22.66 11.65
CA LEU A 246 -27.15 -22.10 12.96
C LEU A 246 -27.28 -20.57 12.88
N PRO A 247 -28.12 -19.96 13.73
CA PRO A 247 -28.10 -18.50 13.91
C PRO A 247 -26.70 -18.02 14.27
N VAL A 248 -26.31 -16.89 13.70
CA VAL A 248 -24.95 -16.36 13.86
C VAL A 248 -24.60 -16.07 15.32
N GLU A 249 -25.60 -15.75 16.15
CA GLU A 249 -25.42 -15.52 17.58
C GLU A 249 -24.89 -16.77 18.31
N LYS A 250 -25.32 -17.97 17.92
CA LYS A 250 -24.80 -19.23 18.47
C LYS A 250 -23.35 -19.48 18.04
N LEU A 251 -23.03 -19.18 16.79
CA LEU A 251 -21.65 -19.28 16.26
C LEU A 251 -20.74 -18.29 16.95
N LEU A 252 -21.18 -17.04 17.14
CA LEU A 252 -20.45 -16.01 17.88
C LEU A 252 -20.30 -16.36 19.38
N ALA A 253 -21.30 -16.99 19.99
CA ALA A 253 -21.20 -17.46 21.39
C ALA A 253 -20.10 -18.52 21.53
N GLN A 254 -20.02 -19.49 20.60
CA GLN A 254 -18.96 -20.49 20.56
C GLN A 254 -17.57 -19.84 20.35
N LEU A 255 -17.48 -18.84 19.46
CA LEU A 255 -16.26 -18.07 19.24
C LEU A 255 -15.84 -17.35 20.53
N LYS A 256 -16.77 -16.64 21.20
CA LYS A 256 -16.51 -15.89 22.44
C LYS A 256 -16.09 -16.82 23.61
N GLN A 257 -16.68 -17.99 23.70
CA GLN A 257 -16.27 -18.98 24.70
C GLN A 257 -14.81 -19.42 24.52
N ARG A 258 -14.34 -19.49 23.26
CA ARG A 258 -13.02 -20.01 22.95
C ARG A 258 -11.92 -18.91 22.87
N TRP A 259 -12.25 -17.75 22.34
CA TRP A 259 -11.31 -16.65 22.11
C TRP A 259 -11.53 -15.45 23.02
N GLY A 260 -12.63 -15.38 23.76
CA GLY A 260 -13.06 -14.18 24.47
C GLY A 260 -13.64 -13.14 23.49
N ASN A 261 -13.76 -11.90 23.97
CA ASN A 261 -14.21 -10.79 23.13
C ASN A 261 -13.07 -10.33 22.23
N GLN A 262 -13.11 -10.72 20.97
CA GLN A 262 -12.13 -10.32 19.96
C GLN A 262 -12.82 -9.53 18.85
N THR A 263 -12.11 -8.56 18.29
CA THR A 263 -12.56 -7.82 17.13
C THR A 263 -12.30 -8.66 15.88
N LEU A 264 -13.31 -8.79 15.02
CA LEU A 264 -13.24 -9.54 13.78
C LEU A 264 -13.02 -8.60 12.59
N ALA A 265 -12.16 -9.01 11.67
CA ALA A 265 -11.94 -8.32 10.40
C ALA A 265 -12.82 -8.89 9.29
N THR A 266 -12.89 -10.23 9.21
CA THR A 266 -13.56 -10.91 8.10
C THR A 266 -14.30 -12.14 8.59
N ILE A 267 -15.42 -12.42 7.97
CA ILE A 267 -16.16 -13.67 8.10
C ILE A 267 -16.35 -14.25 6.70
N SER A 268 -16.02 -15.51 6.51
CA SER A 268 -16.32 -16.21 5.27
C SER A 268 -17.14 -17.47 5.55
N VAL A 269 -18.11 -17.74 4.67
CA VAL A 269 -18.92 -18.96 4.73
C VAL A 269 -18.77 -19.72 3.43
N LYS A 270 -18.39 -20.97 3.50
CA LYS A 270 -18.37 -21.89 2.36
C LYS A 270 -19.59 -22.78 2.41
N ASN A 271 -20.18 -23.08 1.27
CA ASN A 271 -21.35 -23.93 1.10
C ASN A 271 -22.48 -23.58 2.08
N PRO A 272 -22.90 -22.31 2.18
CA PRO A 272 -23.96 -21.92 3.11
C PRO A 272 -25.23 -22.73 2.86
N ASN A 273 -25.99 -22.97 3.94
CA ASN A 273 -27.26 -23.71 3.89
C ASN A 273 -27.14 -25.18 3.40
N THR A 274 -25.97 -25.79 3.59
CA THR A 274 -25.73 -27.20 3.32
C THR A 274 -25.15 -27.89 4.57
N ASN A 275 -25.19 -29.22 4.59
CA ASN A 275 -24.54 -30.06 5.64
C ASN A 275 -23.00 -29.92 5.66
N GLN A 276 -22.42 -29.25 4.68
CA GLN A 276 -20.98 -28.94 4.57
C GLN A 276 -20.67 -27.45 4.83
N ALA A 277 -21.63 -26.73 5.38
CA ALA A 277 -21.46 -25.30 5.65
C ALA A 277 -20.35 -25.07 6.68
N GLN A 278 -19.35 -24.30 6.30
CA GLN A 278 -18.22 -23.92 7.15
C GLN A 278 -18.16 -22.40 7.28
N ILE A 279 -18.11 -21.91 8.50
CA ILE A 279 -17.90 -20.49 8.78
C ILE A 279 -16.51 -20.27 9.36
N THR A 280 -15.76 -19.36 8.77
CA THR A 280 -14.44 -18.97 9.24
C THR A 280 -14.49 -17.53 9.74
N PHE A 281 -14.12 -17.32 11.00
CA PHE A 281 -13.93 -16.03 11.61
C PHE A 281 -12.45 -15.68 11.60
N ILE A 282 -12.11 -14.49 11.11
CA ILE A 282 -10.75 -13.99 11.05
C ILE A 282 -10.68 -12.77 11.98
N GLN A 283 -9.79 -12.84 12.96
CA GLN A 283 -9.55 -11.76 13.90
C GLN A 283 -9.01 -10.53 13.18
N GLN A 284 -9.36 -9.33 13.65
CA GLN A 284 -8.68 -8.12 13.24
C GLN A 284 -7.20 -8.23 13.60
N GLU A 285 -6.32 -7.71 12.73
CA GLU A 285 -4.89 -7.67 13.02
C GLU A 285 -4.67 -7.01 14.38
N ASP A 286 -3.89 -7.68 15.21
CA ASP A 286 -3.39 -7.05 16.41
C ASP A 286 -2.36 -5.97 16.04
N HIS A 287 -2.12 -5.02 16.93
CA HIS A 287 -1.10 -3.99 16.73
C HIS A 287 0.32 -4.53 16.97
N SER A 288 0.55 -5.81 16.70
CA SER A 288 1.87 -6.43 16.76
C SER A 288 2.61 -6.32 15.43
N ILE A 289 3.95 -6.41 15.51
CA ILE A 289 4.79 -6.44 14.30
C ILE A 289 4.45 -7.65 13.42
N THR A 290 4.02 -8.76 14.01
CA THR A 290 3.72 -10.00 13.29
C THR A 290 2.34 -10.02 12.65
N ARG A 291 1.51 -8.97 12.84
CA ARG A 291 0.17 -8.89 12.26
C ARG A 291 -0.62 -10.19 12.45
N ASN A 292 -0.59 -10.73 13.66
CA ASN A 292 -1.29 -12.00 13.92
C ASN A 292 -2.78 -11.83 13.68
N GLN A 293 -3.28 -12.58 12.71
CA GLN A 293 -4.70 -12.74 12.44
C GLN A 293 -5.08 -14.18 12.75
N ALA A 294 -5.51 -14.43 13.97
CA ALA A 294 -6.05 -15.74 14.32
C ALA A 294 -7.29 -16.04 13.47
N GLN A 295 -7.44 -17.30 13.10
CA GLN A 295 -8.61 -17.78 12.35
C GLN A 295 -9.21 -18.98 13.09
N ILE A 296 -10.53 -19.02 13.18
CA ILE A 296 -11.26 -20.20 13.63
C ILE A 296 -12.30 -20.58 12.58
N THR A 297 -12.34 -21.85 12.23
CA THR A 297 -13.35 -22.40 11.35
C THR A 297 -14.27 -23.31 12.14
N LEU A 298 -15.57 -23.04 12.05
CA LEU A 298 -16.61 -23.83 12.67
C LEU A 298 -17.48 -24.49 11.58
N ASP A 299 -18.01 -25.66 11.89
CA ASP A 299 -19.14 -26.19 11.17
C ASP A 299 -20.36 -25.29 11.42
N ALA A 300 -20.94 -24.73 10.38
CA ALA A 300 -22.03 -23.76 10.52
C ALA A 300 -23.36 -24.40 10.92
N THR A 301 -23.48 -25.73 10.88
CA THR A 301 -24.71 -26.47 11.24
C THR A 301 -24.76 -26.87 12.72
N ASN A 302 -23.59 -27.08 13.35
CA ASN A 302 -23.53 -27.62 14.73
C ASN A 302 -22.51 -26.90 15.62
N ALA A 303 -21.79 -25.90 15.10
CA ALA A 303 -20.75 -25.12 15.78
C ALA A 303 -19.51 -25.93 16.23
N LYS A 304 -19.30 -27.14 15.71
CA LYS A 304 -18.08 -27.91 15.98
C LYS A 304 -16.87 -27.16 15.40
N VAL A 305 -15.78 -27.11 16.18
CA VAL A 305 -14.52 -26.49 15.72
C VAL A 305 -13.83 -27.43 14.74
N LEU A 306 -13.59 -26.94 13.50
CA LEU A 306 -12.90 -27.66 12.44
C LEU A 306 -11.43 -27.25 12.34
N GLY A 307 -11.09 -26.04 12.77
CA GLY A 307 -9.73 -25.53 12.78
C GLY A 307 -9.59 -24.29 13.66
N ASP A 308 -8.41 -24.10 14.26
CA ASP A 308 -8.09 -22.94 15.10
C ASP A 308 -6.60 -22.61 14.89
N THR A 309 -6.29 -21.45 14.33
CA THR A 309 -4.95 -21.09 13.83
C THR A 309 -4.24 -20.04 14.70
N ARG A 310 -4.45 -20.07 16.01
CA ARG A 310 -3.76 -19.15 16.92
C ARG A 310 -2.26 -19.44 17.08
N ASN A 311 -1.82 -20.64 16.75
CA ASN A 311 -0.41 -21.03 16.79
C ASN A 311 0.18 -21.04 15.38
N HIS A 312 1.09 -20.10 15.11
CA HIS A 312 1.78 -20.00 13.83
C HIS A 312 3.13 -20.73 13.87
N SER A 313 3.54 -21.29 12.73
CA SER A 313 4.89 -21.81 12.58
C SER A 313 5.92 -20.68 12.68
N PRO A 314 7.18 -20.96 13.13
CA PRO A 314 8.23 -19.92 13.17
C PRO A 314 8.46 -19.22 11.81
N ILE A 315 8.34 -19.95 10.71
CA ILE A 315 8.48 -19.40 9.34
C ILE A 315 7.32 -18.45 9.01
N ALA A 316 6.08 -18.83 9.37
CA ALA A 316 4.92 -17.95 9.19
C ALA A 316 5.06 -16.68 10.03
N THR A 317 5.53 -16.78 11.27
CA THR A 317 5.80 -15.64 12.15
C THR A 317 6.89 -14.72 11.58
N LEU A 318 7.98 -15.30 11.05
CA LEU A 318 9.04 -14.51 10.42
C LEU A 318 8.51 -13.75 9.18
N TYR A 319 7.78 -14.44 8.30
CA TYR A 319 7.17 -13.80 7.13
C TYR A 319 6.17 -12.70 7.52
N ALA A 320 5.32 -12.97 8.49
CA ALA A 320 4.37 -12.00 9.02
C ALA A 320 5.07 -10.78 9.63
N GLY A 321 6.19 -10.99 10.35
CA GLY A 321 7.01 -9.92 10.92
C GLY A 321 7.66 -9.04 9.85
N VAL A 322 8.22 -9.63 8.79
CA VAL A 322 8.76 -8.89 7.64
C VAL A 322 7.68 -8.05 6.97
N TYR A 323 6.50 -8.64 6.76
CA TYR A 323 5.35 -7.95 6.18
C TYR A 323 4.86 -6.82 7.09
N GLY A 324 4.75 -7.09 8.39
CA GLY A 324 4.30 -6.09 9.38
C GLY A 324 5.26 -4.92 9.54
N LEU A 325 6.57 -5.15 9.50
CA LEU A 325 7.58 -4.08 9.50
C LEU A 325 7.46 -3.16 8.29
N HIS A 326 7.05 -3.69 7.14
CA HIS A 326 6.82 -2.88 5.96
C HIS A 326 5.52 -2.09 6.03
N MET A 327 4.43 -2.76 6.40
CA MET A 327 3.10 -2.16 6.47
C MET A 327 2.93 -1.21 7.66
N ALA A 328 3.71 -1.43 8.72
CA ALA A 328 3.71 -0.65 9.97
C ALA A 328 2.31 -0.50 10.62
N THR A 329 1.45 -1.50 10.49
CA THR A 329 0.10 -1.50 11.08
C THR A 329 0.13 -1.47 12.61
N PHE A 330 1.26 -1.86 13.23
CA PHE A 330 1.51 -1.73 14.66
C PHE A 330 1.73 -0.28 15.14
N ALA A 331 1.96 0.65 14.20
CA ALA A 331 2.34 2.01 14.55
C ALA A 331 1.13 2.79 15.10
N GLN A 332 1.16 3.10 16.38
CA GLN A 332 0.24 4.01 17.03
C GLN A 332 0.38 5.44 16.45
N PRO A 333 -0.58 6.36 16.66
CA PRO A 333 -0.66 7.62 15.92
C PRO A 333 0.64 8.42 15.87
N LEU A 334 1.37 8.54 16.98
CA LEU A 334 2.63 9.29 17.04
C LEU A 334 3.75 8.61 16.22
N LEU A 335 3.89 7.29 16.36
CA LEU A 335 4.86 6.52 15.60
C LEU A 335 4.51 6.54 14.10
N ARG A 336 3.22 6.38 13.77
CA ARG A 336 2.71 6.46 12.38
C ARG A 336 3.04 7.82 11.75
N LEU A 337 2.87 8.91 12.50
CA LEU A 337 3.26 10.24 12.06
C LEU A 337 4.78 10.34 11.81
N GLY A 338 5.58 9.77 12.69
CA GLY A 338 7.04 9.69 12.52
C GLY A 338 7.46 8.90 11.28
N LEU A 339 6.80 7.77 11.00
CA LEU A 339 7.04 6.97 9.80
C LEU A 339 6.61 7.69 8.52
N PHE A 340 5.48 8.39 8.56
CA PHE A 340 5.03 9.25 7.46
C PHE A 340 6.08 10.32 7.14
N PHE A 341 6.55 11.07 8.13
CA PHE A 341 7.60 12.07 7.91
C PHE A 341 8.92 11.45 7.46
N SER A 342 9.26 10.25 7.91
CA SER A 342 10.42 9.51 7.41
C SER A 342 10.26 9.17 5.92
N GLY A 343 9.05 8.80 5.48
CA GLY A 343 8.75 8.59 4.07
C GLY A 343 8.86 9.87 3.24
N ILE A 344 8.33 10.99 3.74
CA ILE A 344 8.49 12.31 3.09
C ILE A 344 9.97 12.72 3.06
N LEU A 345 10.74 12.46 4.11
CA LEU A 345 12.17 12.68 4.13
C LEU A 345 12.90 11.84 3.06
N GLY A 346 12.38 10.63 2.75
CA GLY A 346 12.83 9.83 1.62
C GLY A 346 12.61 10.53 0.28
N CYS A 347 11.44 11.14 0.07
CA CYS A 347 11.18 11.97 -1.11
C CYS A 347 12.16 13.14 -1.21
N VAL A 348 12.43 13.81 -0.09
CA VAL A 348 13.39 14.93 0.00
C VAL A 348 14.82 14.46 -0.29
N MET A 349 15.23 13.31 0.24
CA MET A 349 16.53 12.71 -0.04
C MET A 349 16.69 12.41 -1.53
N ILE A 350 15.71 11.78 -2.16
CA ILE A 350 15.75 11.44 -3.60
C ILE A 350 15.80 12.72 -4.44
N ALA A 351 14.93 13.69 -4.15
CA ALA A 351 14.87 14.96 -4.85
C ALA A 351 16.19 15.73 -4.74
N SER A 352 16.76 15.86 -3.55
CA SER A 352 18.04 16.55 -3.34
C SER A 352 19.19 15.87 -4.07
N GLY A 353 19.22 14.53 -4.15
CA GLY A 353 20.21 13.78 -4.92
C GLY A 353 20.13 14.06 -6.43
N LEU A 354 18.92 14.07 -7.00
CA LEU A 354 18.70 14.37 -8.43
C LEU A 354 19.01 15.85 -8.76
N LEU A 355 18.64 16.77 -7.85
CA LEU A 355 18.99 18.19 -7.99
C LEU A 355 20.50 18.41 -7.90
N LEU A 356 21.19 17.73 -6.97
CA LEU A 356 22.64 17.76 -6.86
C LEU A 356 23.32 17.24 -8.12
N TRP A 357 22.80 16.15 -8.72
CA TRP A 357 23.29 15.61 -9.97
C TRP A 357 23.16 16.63 -11.11
N SER A 358 21.98 17.24 -11.27
CA SER A 358 21.73 18.27 -12.29
C SER A 358 22.62 19.48 -12.10
N LEU A 359 22.71 20.04 -10.89
CA LEU A 359 23.54 21.20 -10.57
C LEU A 359 25.02 20.95 -10.84
N LYS A 360 25.55 19.78 -10.47
CA LYS A 360 26.94 19.40 -10.74
C LYS A 360 27.24 19.40 -12.23
N ARG A 361 26.35 18.87 -13.07
CA ARG A 361 26.52 18.84 -14.52
C ARG A 361 26.43 20.25 -15.16
N GLN A 362 25.50 21.06 -14.66
CA GLN A 362 25.41 22.46 -15.13
C GLN A 362 26.68 23.25 -14.81
N LEU A 363 27.28 23.08 -13.65
CA LEU A 363 28.52 23.73 -13.27
C LEU A 363 29.73 23.26 -14.12
N GLN A 364 29.77 21.95 -14.42
CA GLN A 364 30.84 21.39 -15.29
C GLN A 364 30.73 21.85 -16.75
N ASN A 365 29.51 22.10 -17.22
CA ASN A 365 29.23 22.38 -18.64
C ASN A 365 28.80 23.83 -18.89
N LYS A 366 29.24 24.79 -18.08
CA LYS A 366 28.88 26.21 -18.21
C LYS A 366 29.08 26.79 -19.61
N ASN A 367 30.12 26.35 -20.30
CA ASN A 367 30.52 26.84 -21.63
C ASN A 367 30.17 25.87 -22.76
N SER A 368 29.40 24.79 -22.47
CA SER A 368 29.04 23.80 -23.47
C SER A 368 27.75 24.16 -24.21
N LYS A 369 27.61 23.62 -25.43
CA LYS A 369 26.37 23.68 -26.21
C LYS A 369 25.22 23.02 -25.47
N PHE A 370 23.98 23.32 -25.87
CA PHE A 370 22.76 22.67 -25.37
C PHE A 370 22.89 21.14 -25.34
N HIS A 371 22.51 20.53 -24.21
CA HIS A 371 22.52 19.10 -24.03
C HIS A 371 21.13 18.62 -23.66
N PHE A 372 20.46 17.87 -24.55
CA PHE A 372 19.08 17.43 -24.39
C PHE A 372 18.85 16.63 -23.11
N GLY A 373 19.78 15.73 -22.75
CA GLY A 373 19.65 14.93 -21.51
C GLY A 373 19.60 15.78 -20.24
N HIS A 374 20.41 16.84 -20.15
CA HIS A 374 20.38 17.75 -18.99
C HIS A 374 19.09 18.58 -18.97
N TYR A 375 18.64 19.00 -20.14
CA TYR A 375 17.35 19.68 -20.29
C TYR A 375 16.21 18.79 -19.79
N LEU A 376 16.16 17.52 -20.22
CA LEU A 376 15.13 16.57 -19.84
C LEU A 376 15.15 16.29 -18.34
N VAL A 377 16.32 16.08 -17.72
CA VAL A 377 16.47 15.89 -16.28
C VAL A 377 15.87 17.06 -15.48
N ASP A 378 16.17 18.32 -15.87
CA ASP A 378 15.60 19.50 -15.20
C ASP A 378 14.05 19.50 -15.26
N ARG A 379 13.47 19.09 -16.38
CA ARG A 379 11.99 19.05 -16.57
C ARG A 379 11.36 17.91 -15.78
N LEU A 380 11.95 16.73 -15.82
CA LEU A 380 11.50 15.58 -15.05
C LEU A 380 11.58 15.85 -13.54
N ASN A 381 12.62 16.51 -13.06
CA ASN A 381 12.74 16.89 -11.66
C ASN A 381 11.54 17.73 -11.21
N VAL A 382 11.21 18.78 -11.94
CA VAL A 382 10.11 19.67 -11.58
C VAL A 382 8.75 18.97 -11.72
N ALA A 383 8.53 18.28 -12.83
CA ALA A 383 7.29 17.55 -13.09
C ALA A 383 7.05 16.40 -12.08
N THR A 384 8.11 15.85 -11.50
CA THR A 384 7.97 14.81 -10.46
C THR A 384 7.84 15.43 -9.08
N PHE A 385 8.75 16.32 -8.68
CA PHE A 385 8.80 16.79 -7.28
C PHE A 385 7.68 17.77 -6.92
N VAL A 386 7.18 18.51 -7.91
CA VAL A 386 6.05 19.43 -7.73
C VAL A 386 4.80 18.92 -8.43
N GLY A 387 4.94 18.39 -9.66
CA GLY A 387 3.80 17.94 -10.45
C GLY A 387 3.08 16.74 -9.85
N LEU A 388 3.78 15.80 -9.21
CA LEU A 388 3.13 14.65 -8.58
C LEU A 388 2.33 15.04 -7.33
N PRO A 389 2.82 15.89 -6.40
CA PRO A 389 1.97 16.51 -5.37
C PRO A 389 0.77 17.27 -5.93
N CYS A 390 0.92 18.05 -7.01
CA CYS A 390 -0.22 18.70 -7.70
C CYS A 390 -1.25 17.67 -8.19
N ALA A 391 -0.80 16.57 -8.77
CA ALA A 391 -1.67 15.50 -9.22
C ALA A 391 -2.41 14.83 -8.05
N THR A 392 -1.74 14.65 -6.91
CA THR A 392 -2.36 14.15 -5.68
C THR A 392 -3.50 15.08 -5.20
N LEU A 393 -3.27 16.39 -5.20
CA LEU A 393 -4.31 17.36 -4.86
C LEU A 393 -5.45 17.32 -5.87
N ALA A 394 -5.15 17.24 -7.16
CA ALA A 394 -6.17 17.14 -8.21
C ALA A 394 -7.04 15.88 -8.06
N TYR A 395 -6.48 14.75 -7.65
CA TYR A 395 -7.22 13.53 -7.31
C TYR A 395 -8.24 13.79 -6.18
N LEU A 396 -7.80 14.43 -5.12
CA LEU A 396 -8.64 14.76 -3.96
C LEU A 396 -9.73 15.79 -4.32
N TYR A 397 -9.39 16.82 -5.11
CA TYR A 397 -10.36 17.81 -5.58
C TYR A 397 -11.40 17.20 -6.52
N ALA A 398 -11.00 16.29 -7.40
CA ALA A 398 -11.93 15.63 -8.30
C ALA A 398 -13.05 14.90 -7.55
N ASN A 399 -12.75 14.28 -6.41
CA ASN A 399 -13.74 13.66 -5.54
C ASN A 399 -14.78 14.65 -5.00
N ARG A 400 -14.39 15.90 -4.78
CA ARG A 400 -15.30 16.96 -4.25
C ARG A 400 -16.06 17.72 -5.31
N LEU A 401 -15.45 17.91 -6.49
CA LEU A 401 -15.99 18.72 -7.56
C LEU A 401 -16.95 17.95 -8.48
N PHE A 402 -16.70 16.65 -8.67
CA PHE A 402 -17.55 15.84 -9.54
C PHE A 402 -18.61 15.10 -8.73
N THR A 403 -19.84 15.17 -9.21
CA THR A 403 -20.98 14.48 -8.58
C THR A 403 -20.79 12.97 -8.64
N VAL A 404 -21.14 12.35 -7.56
CA VAL A 404 -20.94 10.94 -7.28
C VAL A 404 -21.85 10.05 -8.11
N THR A 405 -21.31 9.48 -9.19
CA THR A 405 -21.92 8.40 -9.97
C THR A 405 -20.96 7.21 -10.00
N ALA A 406 -21.42 6.06 -10.47
CA ALA A 406 -20.55 4.88 -10.66
C ALA A 406 -19.30 5.16 -11.55
N THR A 407 -19.33 6.25 -12.33
CA THR A 407 -18.22 6.69 -13.18
C THR A 407 -17.22 7.62 -12.48
N THR A 408 -17.48 8.04 -11.25
CA THR A 408 -16.67 9.06 -10.53
C THR A 408 -15.25 8.60 -10.28
N VAL A 409 -15.03 7.32 -10.01
CA VAL A 409 -13.69 6.73 -9.83
C VAL A 409 -12.76 7.06 -10.99
N ASN A 410 -13.25 6.98 -12.21
CA ASN A 410 -12.46 7.29 -13.40
C ASN A 410 -12.06 8.76 -13.46
N TYR A 411 -12.93 9.69 -13.05
CA TYR A 411 -12.61 11.13 -13.04
C TYR A 411 -11.51 11.48 -12.03
N GLU A 412 -11.50 10.87 -10.84
CA GLU A 412 -10.43 11.04 -9.86
C GLU A 412 -9.08 10.63 -10.45
N ILE A 413 -9.02 9.41 -11.03
CA ILE A 413 -7.83 8.84 -11.63
C ILE A 413 -7.39 9.65 -12.86
N TYR A 414 -8.32 10.02 -13.73
CA TYR A 414 -8.02 10.82 -14.90
C TYR A 414 -7.51 12.20 -14.54
N SER A 415 -8.05 12.83 -13.50
CA SER A 415 -7.58 14.13 -12.99
C SER A 415 -6.15 14.02 -12.48
N PHE A 416 -5.80 12.96 -11.76
CA PHE A 416 -4.44 12.70 -11.30
C PHE A 416 -3.45 12.64 -12.47
N PHE A 417 -3.69 11.74 -13.42
CA PHE A 417 -2.76 11.55 -14.54
C PHE A 417 -2.75 12.74 -15.50
N PHE A 418 -3.89 13.39 -15.70
CA PHE A 418 -3.98 14.59 -16.52
C PHE A 418 -3.15 15.74 -15.95
N VAL A 419 -3.30 16.04 -14.67
CA VAL A 419 -2.55 17.13 -14.02
C VAL A 419 -1.05 16.79 -13.97
N TRP A 420 -0.69 15.53 -13.74
CA TRP A 420 0.72 15.12 -13.79
C TRP A 420 1.32 15.30 -15.19
N LEU A 421 0.60 14.87 -16.23
CA LEU A 421 1.01 15.07 -17.62
C LEU A 421 1.10 16.56 -17.97
N MET A 422 0.11 17.36 -17.57
CA MET A 422 0.12 18.81 -17.81
C MET A 422 1.31 19.49 -17.11
N SER A 423 1.62 19.07 -15.88
CA SER A 423 2.83 19.55 -15.20
C SER A 423 4.11 19.28 -16.03
N PHE A 424 4.23 18.09 -16.62
CA PHE A 424 5.35 17.77 -17.49
C PHE A 424 5.36 18.61 -18.77
N ILE A 425 4.22 18.77 -19.43
CA ILE A 425 4.08 19.60 -20.63
C ILE A 425 4.43 21.07 -20.33
N ILE A 426 3.90 21.63 -19.25
CA ILE A 426 4.23 22.98 -18.79
C ILE A 426 5.73 23.10 -18.49
N ALA A 427 6.32 22.10 -17.86
CA ALA A 427 7.76 22.09 -17.62
C ALA A 427 8.56 22.11 -18.93
N LEU A 428 8.12 21.40 -19.98
CA LEU A 428 8.81 21.38 -21.29
C LEU A 428 8.79 22.75 -21.97
N ILE A 429 7.68 23.48 -21.93
CA ILE A 429 7.54 24.76 -22.63
C ILE A 429 8.03 25.97 -21.83
N THR A 430 8.14 25.83 -20.49
CA THR A 430 8.56 26.95 -19.63
C THR A 430 10.06 27.23 -19.75
N LYS A 431 10.42 28.52 -19.87
CA LYS A 431 11.84 28.94 -19.87
C LYS A 431 12.51 28.53 -18.54
N LYS A 432 13.77 28.09 -18.60
CA LYS A 432 14.52 27.56 -17.46
C LYS A 432 14.46 28.45 -16.21
N GLN A 433 14.57 29.76 -16.37
CA GLN A 433 14.58 30.72 -15.26
C GLN A 433 13.25 30.78 -14.48
N TYR A 434 12.12 30.44 -15.10
CA TYR A 434 10.80 30.47 -14.49
C TYR A 434 10.27 29.07 -14.13
N LEU A 435 11.02 28.01 -14.43
CA LEU A 435 10.58 26.63 -14.36
C LEU A 435 10.02 26.25 -12.96
N TRP A 436 10.79 26.52 -11.92
CA TRP A 436 10.38 26.25 -10.54
C TRP A 436 9.29 27.18 -10.04
N GLN A 437 9.40 28.48 -10.35
CA GLN A 437 8.41 29.50 -9.95
C GLN A 437 7.03 29.19 -10.51
N THR A 438 6.95 28.81 -11.79
CA THR A 438 5.67 28.45 -12.43
C THR A 438 5.03 27.24 -11.76
N GLN A 439 5.77 26.16 -11.54
CA GLN A 439 5.23 24.94 -10.96
C GLN A 439 4.90 25.10 -9.48
N LEU A 440 5.74 25.76 -8.71
CA LEU A 440 5.45 26.07 -7.30
C LEU A 440 4.24 27.02 -7.16
N GLY A 441 4.10 27.99 -8.09
CA GLY A 441 2.91 28.85 -8.12
C GLY A 441 1.63 28.06 -8.36
N ILE A 442 1.64 27.09 -9.28
CA ILE A 442 0.50 26.18 -9.51
C ILE A 442 0.22 25.36 -8.25
N PHE A 443 1.25 24.78 -7.61
CA PHE A 443 1.08 24.03 -6.38
C PHE A 443 0.47 24.86 -5.26
N ILE A 444 0.95 26.07 -5.03
CA ILE A 444 0.41 26.99 -4.02
C ILE A 444 -1.06 27.30 -4.31
N LEU A 445 -1.42 27.56 -5.58
CA LEU A 445 -2.81 27.82 -5.97
C LEU A 445 -3.73 26.63 -5.72
N LEU A 446 -3.21 25.40 -5.84
CA LEU A 446 -3.97 24.19 -5.51
C LEU A 446 -4.07 23.92 -4.01
N CYS A 447 -3.24 24.56 -3.17
CA CYS A 447 -3.30 24.42 -1.71
C CYS A 447 -4.26 25.43 -1.05
N ILE A 448 -4.73 26.44 -1.76
CA ILE A 448 -5.68 27.50 -1.30
C ILE A 448 -7.10 27.11 -1.69
#